data_351a207be6c8fd042d94b194c86da94e
#
_entry.id   351a207be6c8fd042d94b194c86da94e
#
_cell.length_a   1.000
_cell.length_b   1.000
_cell.length_c   1.000
_cell.angle_alpha   90.00
_cell.angle_beta   90.00
_cell.angle_gamma   90.00
#
_symmetry.space_group_name_H-M   'P 1'
#
loop_
_entity.id
_entity.type
_entity.pdbx_description
1 polymer ?
#
loop_
_entity_poly.entity_id
_entity_poly.type
_entity_poly.pdbx_seq_one_letter_code
_entity_poly.pdbx_strand_id
1 'polypeptide(L)'
;MKIYRTARWRLTIKSEEYLVTILNRIRRRSDILNRRGYFKLSTLKLFADGKHYTTFKIPKRRGGYRQISSPQRNLAFIQECLAVLFNSIYRPNNNAFGFVDNKSIVDNAAKHVGKYIVYNLDLKDFFDSITYDTVIEKLIRQPYYFSY
;
A
#
# COMPACT_ATOMS: atom_id res chain seq x y z
N MET A 1 0.88 -4.14 -16.98
CA MET A 1 2.07 -4.74 -16.31
C MET A 1 1.63 -6.05 -15.65
N LYS A 2 1.96 -7.21 -16.29
CA LYS A 2 1.62 -8.53 -15.73
C LYS A 2 2.63 -8.89 -14.64
N ILE A 3 2.35 -8.53 -13.39
CA ILE A 3 3.16 -8.97 -12.26
C ILE A 3 2.57 -10.28 -11.76
N TYR A 4 3.21 -11.36 -12.18
CA TYR A 4 3.30 -12.70 -11.59
C TYR A 4 2.10 -13.23 -10.80
N ARG A 5 1.16 -13.83 -11.52
CA ARG A 5 0.05 -14.62 -10.97
C ARG A 5 0.39 -16.11 -10.77
N THR A 6 1.68 -16.45 -10.67
CA THR A 6 2.12 -17.84 -10.57
C THR A 6 3.10 -18.00 -9.42
N ALA A 7 2.61 -18.31 -8.28
CA ALA A 7 3.04 -19.26 -7.26
C ALA A 7 2.38 -18.90 -5.93
N ARG A 8 1.78 -19.87 -5.25
CA ARG A 8 1.32 -19.78 -3.86
C ARG A 8 2.54 -19.64 -2.94
N TRP A 9 3.20 -18.50 -2.94
CA TRP A 9 4.21 -18.21 -1.94
C TRP A 9 3.47 -17.78 -0.68
N ARG A 10 3.45 -18.63 0.31
CA ARG A 10 3.30 -18.20 1.70
C ARG A 10 4.59 -17.44 2.03
N LEU A 11 4.59 -16.16 1.75
CA LEU A 11 5.71 -15.28 2.04
C LEU A 11 5.62 -14.97 3.54
N THR A 12 6.24 -15.79 4.37
CA THR A 12 6.46 -15.44 5.78
C THR A 12 7.70 -14.57 5.82
N ILE A 13 7.56 -13.30 6.13
CA ILE A 13 8.70 -12.40 6.35
C ILE A 13 9.23 -12.67 7.75
N LYS A 14 10.33 -13.41 7.81
CA LYS A 14 10.89 -13.96 9.05
C LYS A 14 11.91 -13.04 9.72
N SER A 15 12.42 -12.03 9.04
CA SER A 15 13.38 -11.07 9.59
C SER A 15 13.45 -9.80 8.76
N GLU A 16 14.04 -8.74 9.33
CA GLU A 16 14.30 -7.47 8.65
C GLU A 16 15.21 -7.66 7.42
N GLU A 17 16.24 -8.49 7.52
CA GLU A 17 17.17 -8.80 6.43
C GLU A 17 16.45 -9.52 5.28
N TYR A 18 15.50 -10.38 5.62
CA TYR A 18 14.69 -11.07 4.60
C TYR A 18 13.78 -10.09 3.87
N LEU A 19 13.18 -9.12 4.59
CA LEU A 19 12.43 -8.02 3.97
C LEU A 19 13.31 -7.22 2.99
N VAL A 20 14.52 -6.82 3.42
CA VAL A 20 15.50 -6.14 2.55
C VAL A 20 15.78 -6.95 1.28
N THR A 21 15.97 -8.25 1.42
CA THR A 21 16.23 -9.15 0.28
C THR A 21 15.05 -9.17 -0.70
N ILE A 22 13.81 -9.23 -0.19
CA ILE A 22 12.60 -9.20 -1.01
C ILE A 22 12.45 -7.87 -1.73
N LEU A 23 12.60 -6.75 -1.02
CA LEU A 23 12.50 -5.41 -1.62
C LEU A 23 13.55 -5.21 -2.72
N ASN A 24 14.77 -5.68 -2.51
CA ASN A 24 15.81 -5.64 -3.53
C ASN A 24 15.50 -6.55 -4.74
N ARG A 25 14.81 -7.66 -4.54
CA ARG A 25 14.34 -8.53 -5.62
C ARG A 25 13.22 -7.86 -6.43
N ILE A 26 12.26 -7.22 -5.76
CA ILE A 26 11.18 -6.44 -6.40
C ILE A 26 11.79 -5.33 -7.24
N ARG A 27 12.71 -4.55 -6.67
CA ARG A 27 13.39 -3.45 -7.33
C ARG A 27 14.08 -3.88 -8.63
N ARG A 28 14.82 -4.99 -8.63
CA ARG A 28 15.52 -5.50 -9.81
C ARG A 28 14.61 -5.93 -10.95
N ARG A 29 13.38 -6.36 -10.64
CA ARG A 29 12.41 -6.85 -11.64
C ARG A 29 11.54 -5.75 -12.24
N SER A 30 11.62 -4.54 -11.72
CA SER A 30 10.88 -3.41 -12.21
C SER A 30 11.80 -2.48 -12.98
N ASP A 31 11.54 -2.28 -14.27
CA ASP A 31 12.32 -1.35 -15.11
C ASP A 31 12.27 0.08 -14.57
N ILE A 32 11.17 0.44 -13.94
CA ILE A 32 10.96 1.75 -13.31
C ILE A 32 11.80 1.88 -12.04
N LEU A 33 11.91 0.80 -11.26
CA LEU A 33 12.56 0.78 -9.95
C LEU A 33 14.06 0.43 -10.02
N ASN A 34 14.54 -0.07 -11.13
CA ASN A 34 15.93 -0.57 -11.28
C ASN A 34 17.00 0.54 -11.31
N ARG A 35 16.63 1.81 -11.41
CA ARG A 35 17.55 2.94 -11.60
C ARG A 35 18.28 3.40 -10.33
N ARG A 36 18.05 2.79 -9.16
CA ARG A 36 18.62 3.20 -7.88
C ARG A 36 19.35 2.05 -7.19
N GLY A 37 20.36 2.39 -6.38
CA GLY A 37 21.17 1.43 -5.62
C GLY A 37 20.35 0.47 -4.75
N TYR A 38 21.01 -0.58 -4.24
CA TYR A 38 20.37 -1.57 -3.36
C TYR A 38 19.99 -1.00 -1.99
N PHE A 39 18.86 -1.46 -1.45
CA PHE A 39 18.52 -1.20 -0.06
C PHE A 39 19.48 -1.94 0.87
N LYS A 40 19.88 -1.26 1.94
CA LYS A 40 20.53 -1.85 3.11
C LYS A 40 19.55 -1.77 4.28
N LEU A 41 19.68 -2.64 5.26
CA LEU A 41 18.85 -2.59 6.47
C LEU A 41 18.99 -1.24 7.19
N SER A 42 20.22 -0.71 7.29
CA SER A 42 20.46 0.62 7.84
C SER A 42 19.69 1.73 7.12
N THR A 43 19.53 1.61 5.79
CA THR A 43 18.74 2.56 4.98
C THR A 43 17.26 2.47 5.36
N LEU A 44 16.68 1.28 5.49
CA LEU A 44 15.29 1.12 5.89
C LEU A 44 15.04 1.67 7.30
N LYS A 45 15.94 1.38 8.26
CA LYS A 45 15.85 1.91 9.62
C LYS A 45 15.95 3.44 9.67
N LEU A 46 16.80 4.04 8.84
CA LEU A 46 16.92 5.50 8.73
C LEU A 46 15.60 6.15 8.29
N PHE A 47 14.88 5.53 7.37
CA PHE A 47 13.61 6.07 6.84
C PHE A 47 12.36 5.66 7.66
N ALA A 48 12.52 4.87 8.71
CA ALA A 48 11.43 4.44 9.59
C ALA A 48 11.10 5.43 10.71
N ASP A 49 11.85 6.52 10.86
CA ASP A 49 11.73 7.50 11.96
C ASP A 49 10.56 8.50 11.79
N GLY A 50 9.81 8.42 10.72
CA GLY A 50 8.67 9.31 10.42
C GLY A 50 9.04 10.73 9.97
N LYS A 51 10.32 11.11 9.89
CA LYS A 51 10.76 12.50 9.61
C LYS A 51 10.91 12.83 8.13
N HIS A 52 10.81 11.84 7.26
CA HIS A 52 11.07 11.99 5.83
C HIS A 52 9.82 12.32 5.00
N TYR A 53 8.98 13.22 5.53
CA TYR A 53 7.81 13.76 4.85
C TYR A 53 7.92 15.27 4.69
N THR A 54 7.41 15.79 3.58
CA THR A 54 7.16 17.20 3.37
C THR A 54 5.67 17.45 3.50
N THR A 55 5.29 18.36 4.40
CA THR A 55 3.88 18.68 4.67
C THR A 55 3.50 20.00 4.02
N PHE A 56 2.38 20.02 3.30
CA PHE A 56 1.81 21.22 2.69
C PHE A 56 0.29 21.17 2.71
N LYS A 57 -0.35 22.33 2.48
CA LYS A 57 -1.82 22.44 2.47
C LYS A 57 -2.32 22.66 1.05
N ILE A 58 -3.40 21.98 0.69
CA ILE A 58 -4.12 22.22 -0.56
C ILE A 58 -5.56 22.67 -0.24
N PRO A 59 -6.14 23.62 -1.02
CA PRO A 59 -7.51 24.07 -0.80
C PRO A 59 -8.51 22.95 -1.14
N LYS A 60 -9.56 22.85 -0.34
CA LYS A 60 -10.72 21.98 -0.63
C LYS A 60 -11.70 22.71 -1.54
N ARG A 61 -12.38 21.98 -2.43
CA ARG A 61 -13.37 22.55 -3.37
C ARG A 61 -14.53 23.29 -2.67
N ARG A 62 -14.90 22.89 -1.46
CA ARG A 62 -15.99 23.49 -0.67
C ARG A 62 -15.49 24.41 0.47
N GLY A 63 -14.27 24.92 0.34
CA GLY A 63 -13.63 25.77 1.35
C GLY A 63 -12.80 24.99 2.38
N GLY A 64 -11.89 25.72 3.05
CA GLY A 64 -10.90 25.14 3.96
C GLY A 64 -9.72 24.50 3.26
N TYR A 65 -8.83 23.88 4.02
CA TYR A 65 -7.58 23.27 3.53
C TYR A 65 -7.52 21.79 3.92
N ARG A 66 -6.83 21.01 3.08
CA ARG A 66 -6.40 19.64 3.41
C ARG A 66 -4.89 19.66 3.58
N GLN A 67 -4.42 19.14 4.70
CA GLN A 67 -2.99 18.90 4.91
C GLN A 67 -2.58 17.62 4.18
N ILE A 68 -1.49 17.72 3.43
CA ILE A 68 -0.90 16.60 2.69
C ILE A 68 0.50 16.37 3.25
N SER A 69 0.81 15.13 3.59
CA SER A 69 2.15 14.67 3.94
C SER A 69 2.68 13.84 2.78
N SER A 70 3.63 14.40 2.04
CA SER A 70 4.25 13.76 0.88
C SER A 70 5.59 13.15 1.28
N PRO A 71 5.83 11.86 1.04
CA PRO A 71 7.12 11.25 1.35
C PRO A 71 8.21 11.85 0.45
N GLN A 72 9.39 12.08 1.04
CA GLN A 72 10.58 12.44 0.29
C GLN A 72 10.98 11.32 -0.66
N ARG A 73 11.70 11.67 -1.73
CA ARG A 73 12.00 10.80 -2.87
C ARG A 73 12.48 9.40 -2.50
N ASN A 74 13.36 9.27 -1.50
CA ASN A 74 13.88 7.95 -1.10
C ASN A 74 12.87 7.13 -0.32
N LEU A 75 12.11 7.76 0.58
CA LEU A 75 11.02 7.12 1.30
C LEU A 75 9.91 6.69 0.33
N ALA A 76 9.51 7.57 -0.61
CA ALA A 76 8.54 7.23 -1.65
C ALA A 76 8.94 5.97 -2.42
N PHE A 77 10.22 5.85 -2.77
CA PHE A 77 10.73 4.68 -3.47
C PHE A 77 10.65 3.39 -2.64
N ILE A 78 10.93 3.45 -1.33
CA ILE A 78 10.75 2.31 -0.42
C ILE A 78 9.26 1.93 -0.35
N GLN A 79 8.38 2.92 -0.22
CA GLN A 79 6.93 2.72 -0.18
C GLN A 79 6.39 2.11 -1.48
N GLU A 80 6.89 2.52 -2.64
CA GLU A 80 6.54 1.89 -3.93
C GLU A 80 6.91 0.40 -3.96
N CYS A 81 8.10 0.04 -3.48
CA CYS A 81 8.50 -1.37 -3.38
C CYS A 81 7.63 -2.16 -2.39
N LEU A 82 7.27 -1.56 -1.25
CA LEU A 82 6.35 -2.16 -0.28
C LEU A 82 4.95 -2.33 -0.87
N ALA A 83 4.45 -1.36 -1.62
CA ALA A 83 3.15 -1.45 -2.29
C ALA A 83 3.12 -2.64 -3.28
N VAL A 84 4.18 -2.83 -4.07
CA VAL A 84 4.30 -4.00 -4.96
C VAL A 84 4.30 -5.30 -4.16
N LEU A 85 5.02 -5.35 -3.03
CA LEU A 85 5.04 -6.52 -2.15
C LEU A 85 3.63 -6.82 -1.62
N PHE A 86 2.95 -5.84 -1.03
CA PHE A 86 1.62 -6.03 -0.45
C PHE A 86 0.58 -6.40 -1.51
N ASN A 87 0.59 -5.76 -2.67
CA ASN A 87 -0.31 -6.08 -3.77
C ASN A 87 -0.09 -7.51 -4.31
N SER A 88 1.14 -8.04 -4.25
CA SER A 88 1.42 -9.42 -4.65
C SER A 88 0.81 -10.47 -3.71
N ILE A 89 0.60 -10.09 -2.45
CA ILE A 89 0.04 -10.96 -1.39
C ILE A 89 -1.47 -10.73 -1.22
N TYR A 90 -1.92 -9.48 -1.37
CA TYR A 90 -3.29 -9.06 -1.11
C TYR A 90 -4.30 -9.81 -1.99
N ARG A 91 -5.39 -10.24 -1.36
CA ARG A 91 -6.55 -10.83 -2.02
C ARG A 91 -7.74 -9.92 -1.81
N PRO A 92 -8.09 -9.08 -2.79
CA PRO A 92 -9.23 -8.18 -2.65
C PRO A 92 -10.53 -8.96 -2.52
N ASN A 93 -11.43 -8.47 -1.69
CA ASN A 93 -12.81 -8.94 -1.65
C ASN A 93 -13.49 -8.67 -3.00
N ASN A 94 -14.44 -9.52 -3.41
CA ASN A 94 -15.17 -9.35 -4.68
C ASN A 94 -15.95 -8.05 -4.75
N ASN A 95 -16.33 -7.49 -3.61
CA ASN A 95 -17.04 -6.22 -3.50
C ASN A 95 -16.11 -5.00 -3.35
N ALA A 96 -14.78 -5.20 -3.31
CA ALA A 96 -13.82 -4.11 -3.33
C ALA A 96 -13.53 -3.69 -4.78
N PHE A 97 -13.69 -2.41 -5.08
CA PHE A 97 -13.43 -1.82 -6.39
C PHE A 97 -12.37 -0.71 -6.34
N GLY A 98 -12.24 -0.02 -5.21
CA GLY A 98 -11.19 0.97 -5.02
C GLY A 98 -9.83 0.32 -4.78
N PHE A 99 -8.78 0.87 -5.41
CA PHE A 99 -7.37 0.42 -5.28
C PHE A 99 -7.14 -1.05 -5.66
N VAL A 100 -8.00 -1.62 -6.51
CA VAL A 100 -7.90 -2.99 -6.99
C VAL A 100 -7.55 -2.99 -8.47
N ASP A 101 -6.49 -3.72 -8.85
CA ASP A 101 -6.07 -3.84 -10.24
C ASP A 101 -7.18 -4.42 -11.11
N ASN A 102 -7.34 -3.87 -12.31
CA ASN A 102 -8.34 -4.27 -13.31
C ASN A 102 -9.81 -4.10 -12.85
N LYS A 103 -10.07 -3.26 -11.86
CA LYS A 103 -11.41 -2.81 -11.49
C LYS A 103 -11.52 -1.29 -11.65
N SER A 104 -12.69 -0.82 -12.02
CA SER A 104 -12.97 0.58 -12.29
C SER A 104 -14.19 1.08 -11.52
N ILE A 105 -14.39 2.40 -11.54
CA ILE A 105 -15.61 3.03 -11.01
C ILE A 105 -16.86 2.56 -11.78
N VAL A 106 -16.71 2.21 -13.07
CA VAL A 106 -17.81 1.69 -13.89
C VAL A 106 -18.23 0.30 -13.41
N ASP A 107 -17.25 -0.57 -13.07
CA ASP A 107 -17.54 -1.90 -12.53
C ASP A 107 -18.26 -1.81 -11.18
N ASN A 108 -17.89 -0.81 -10.34
CA ASN A 108 -18.61 -0.54 -9.11
C ASN A 108 -20.05 -0.08 -9.39
N ALA A 109 -20.22 0.91 -10.24
CA ALA A 109 -21.54 1.44 -10.59
C ALA A 109 -22.46 0.35 -11.19
N ALA A 110 -21.92 -0.53 -12.02
CA ALA A 110 -22.65 -1.64 -12.64
C ALA A 110 -23.30 -2.59 -11.62
N LYS A 111 -22.73 -2.71 -10.39
CA LYS A 111 -23.33 -3.53 -9.32
C LYS A 111 -24.62 -2.94 -8.76
N HIS A 112 -24.87 -1.67 -8.98
CA HIS A 112 -26.04 -0.94 -8.48
C HIS A 112 -27.12 -0.74 -9.53
N VAL A 113 -26.86 -1.07 -10.79
CA VAL A 113 -27.84 -0.99 -11.86
C VAL A 113 -29.02 -1.93 -11.58
N GLY A 114 -30.24 -1.43 -11.75
CA GLY A 114 -31.47 -2.19 -11.53
C GLY A 114 -31.82 -2.43 -10.05
N LYS A 115 -31.13 -1.78 -9.10
CA LYS A 115 -31.49 -1.82 -7.68
C LYS A 115 -32.49 -0.71 -7.33
N TYR A 116 -33.51 -1.05 -6.55
CA TYR A 116 -34.51 -0.08 -6.08
C TYR A 116 -33.95 0.98 -5.15
N ILE A 117 -32.94 0.61 -4.34
CA ILE A 117 -32.33 1.49 -3.34
C ILE A 117 -30.81 1.30 -3.38
N VAL A 118 -30.08 2.40 -3.36
CA VAL A 118 -28.63 2.44 -3.22
C VAL A 118 -28.26 3.37 -2.08
N TYR A 119 -27.53 2.85 -1.09
CA TYR A 119 -27.01 3.64 0.03
C TYR A 119 -25.55 3.98 -0.21
N ASN A 120 -25.22 5.28 -0.07
CA ASN A 120 -23.85 5.75 -0.04
C ASN A 120 -23.46 6.03 1.41
N LEU A 121 -22.45 5.31 1.90
CA LEU A 121 -21.90 5.50 3.24
C LEU A 121 -20.43 5.90 3.11
N ASP A 122 -20.00 6.85 3.93
CA ASP A 122 -18.61 7.28 4.02
C ASP A 122 -18.12 7.18 5.46
N LEU A 123 -16.90 6.67 5.65
CA LEU A 123 -16.30 6.56 6.96
C LEU A 123 -15.49 7.83 7.24
N LYS A 124 -15.97 8.63 8.17
CA LYS A 124 -15.28 9.84 8.61
C LYS A 124 -13.92 9.48 9.21
N ASP A 125 -12.90 10.21 8.78
CA ASP A 125 -11.53 10.13 9.30
C ASP A 125 -10.98 8.66 9.32
N PHE A 126 -11.34 7.86 8.30
CA PHE A 126 -11.00 6.43 8.24
C PHE A 126 -9.51 6.16 8.43
N PHE A 127 -8.65 6.87 7.71
CA PHE A 127 -7.19 6.64 7.80
C PHE A 127 -6.63 7.08 9.15
N ASP A 128 -7.14 8.15 9.73
CA ASP A 128 -6.71 8.65 11.04
C ASP A 128 -7.16 7.72 12.18
N SER A 129 -8.18 6.90 11.96
CA SER A 129 -8.66 5.90 12.92
C SER A 129 -7.84 4.61 12.95
N ILE A 130 -6.98 4.38 11.95
CA ILE A 130 -6.14 3.17 11.87
C ILE A 130 -4.93 3.36 12.78
N THR A 131 -4.90 2.62 13.88
CA THR A 131 -3.79 2.65 14.84
C THR A 131 -2.62 1.78 14.38
N TYR A 132 -1.44 2.03 14.96
CA TYR A 132 -0.26 1.19 14.77
C TYR A 132 -0.54 -0.29 15.09
N ASP A 133 -1.21 -0.57 16.20
CA ASP A 133 -1.55 -1.93 16.63
C ASP A 133 -2.45 -2.63 15.61
N THR A 134 -3.42 -1.91 15.03
CA THR A 134 -4.26 -2.44 13.96
C THR A 134 -3.44 -2.86 12.74
N VAL A 135 -2.44 -2.07 12.36
CA VAL A 135 -1.56 -2.40 11.23
C VAL A 135 -0.72 -3.64 11.56
N ILE A 136 -0.10 -3.69 12.74
CA ILE A 136 0.71 -4.83 13.17
C ILE A 136 -0.13 -6.11 13.22
N GLU A 137 -1.31 -6.06 13.82
CA GLU A 137 -2.23 -7.20 13.88
C GLU A 137 -2.56 -7.75 12.48
N LYS A 138 -2.75 -6.88 11.50
CA LYS A 138 -3.01 -7.30 10.12
C LYS A 138 -1.78 -7.90 9.45
N LEU A 139 -0.59 -7.38 9.73
CA LEU A 139 0.65 -7.87 9.13
C LEU A 139 1.06 -9.24 9.66
N ILE A 140 0.82 -9.55 10.94
CA ILE A 140 1.14 -10.87 11.52
C ILE A 140 0.12 -11.96 11.16
N ARG A 141 -1.11 -11.57 10.75
CA ARG A 141 -2.17 -12.51 10.34
C ARG A 141 -2.17 -12.77 8.83
N GLN A 142 -3.06 -13.65 8.40
CA GLN A 142 -3.33 -13.87 6.98
C GLN A 142 -3.70 -12.58 6.26
N PRO A 143 -3.24 -12.38 5.03
CA PRO A 143 -2.39 -13.28 4.22
C PRO A 143 -0.89 -13.02 4.36
N TYR A 144 -0.48 -12.08 5.22
CA TYR A 144 0.88 -11.53 5.24
C TYR A 144 1.88 -12.35 6.05
N TYR A 145 1.49 -12.83 7.23
CA TYR A 145 2.32 -13.66 8.13
C TYR A 145 3.73 -13.11 8.41
N PHE A 146 3.83 -11.81 8.70
CA PHE A 146 5.07 -11.26 9.20
C PHE A 146 5.37 -11.83 10.60
N SER A 147 6.59 -12.31 10.85
CA SER A 147 7.03 -12.58 12.20
C SER A 147 7.48 -11.29 12.87
N TYR A 148 7.06 -11.12 14.09
CA TYR A 148 7.44 -10.00 14.95
C TYR A 148 8.61 -10.41 15.84
#